data_da5532df2d2638d95439885369784ed9
#
_entry.id   da5532df2d2638d95439885369784ed9
#
_cell.length_a   1.000
_cell.length_b   1.000
_cell.length_c   1.000
_cell.angle_alpha   90.00
_cell.angle_beta   90.00
_cell.angle_gamma   90.00
#
_symmetry.space_group_name_H-M   'P 1'
#
loop_
_entity.id
_entity.type
_entity.pdbx_description
1 polymer ?
#
loop_
_entity_poly.entity_id
_entity_poly.type
_entity_poly.pdbx_seq_one_letter_code
_entity_poly.pdbx_strand_id
1 'polypeptide(L)'
;MKKAKRIPALALSALMATSLLVGCGGAPASSSVTTDDTDAVSTASSTAQQENTPVDISIAIWGADEGLSDPNDPILKGIEEATGVHLVPQNVTWDDSEQKIQLWATNGQLPDIFAGDFVAKSFYGNWIEQGVIRALPDDLSAYPNLAEHMKMERAQAAGRDGKLYMIPRTTYGDITYSVLDRNVVYRWDLAQKAGITKEPETYEEFCDMIKAIIAADPDGKSISGMTQALPELIGGFVYPSAGIIDKKWVANEDGQFVPSYFADRDDLVDAMQFARDMYTDGVIEKDIALAKLETSKEKYLQGQSAAMVFAWSGPAGLEAQIGKDYDALYGEGSFLRDNRIAKLYPAKDGNKYYFVDTEAWSESYISSKVDDEKMAAICRLFDFLYSDEGQRLVYCGIEGEDYDVVNGKVVMKDGVDLKEKYTFKKNNNVGDLAMWNPEFWDSDYPSTISPEYRELNAVRHEDAVKNGTLPTYYDGVLFLSTPLKDAFVYNTNDDLLQIMMGSEPVEKMVDDMLASYEAKGLSEMLAEANAKAADLGIKVK
;
A
#
# COMPACT_ATOMS: atom_id res chain seq x y z
N MET A 1 -17.05 -42.13 32.80
CA MET A 1 -15.87 -42.95 33.17
C MET A 1 -15.20 -43.44 31.88
N LYS A 2 -14.05 -42.88 31.55
CA LYS A 2 -12.93 -43.51 30.84
C LYS A 2 -11.76 -42.53 30.85
N LYS A 3 -10.63 -43.02 31.31
CA LYS A 3 -9.47 -42.30 31.80
C LYS A 3 -8.61 -41.68 30.70
N ALA A 4 -8.13 -40.47 30.95
CA ALA A 4 -7.00 -39.84 30.26
C ALA A 4 -5.70 -40.60 30.51
N LYS A 5 -4.92 -40.81 29.44
CA LYS A 5 -3.51 -41.23 29.56
C LYS A 5 -2.62 -40.04 29.22
N ARG A 6 -1.86 -39.63 30.22
CA ARG A 6 -0.70 -38.72 30.10
C ARG A 6 0.49 -39.53 29.61
N ILE A 7 1.28 -39.00 28.71
CA ILE A 7 2.62 -39.50 28.34
C ILE A 7 3.61 -38.36 28.60
N PRO A 8 4.75 -38.65 29.25
CA PRO A 8 5.66 -37.63 29.77
C PRO A 8 6.71 -37.19 28.75
N ALA A 9 7.18 -35.97 28.97
CA ALA A 9 8.33 -35.36 28.31
C ALA A 9 9.62 -36.08 28.70
N LEU A 10 10.47 -36.36 27.71
CA LEU A 10 11.86 -36.77 27.96
C LEU A 10 12.78 -35.72 27.30
N ALA A 11 13.56 -35.11 28.19
CA ALA A 11 14.71 -34.30 27.87
C ALA A 11 15.84 -35.14 27.33
N LEU A 12 16.54 -34.64 26.30
CA LEU A 12 17.88 -35.16 25.99
C LEU A 12 18.83 -33.99 25.77
N SER A 13 19.75 -33.87 26.70
CA SER A 13 20.87 -32.94 26.77
C SER A 13 22.09 -33.49 26.04
N ALA A 14 22.83 -32.60 25.39
CA ALA A 14 24.29 -32.56 25.25
C ALA A 14 25.05 -33.74 24.62
N LEU A 15 25.80 -33.40 23.60
CA LEU A 15 27.23 -33.77 23.53
C LEU A 15 28.02 -32.76 22.70
N MET A 16 28.94 -32.08 23.37
CA MET A 16 30.11 -31.41 22.79
C MET A 16 31.10 -32.45 22.27
N ALA A 17 31.75 -32.15 21.19
CA ALA A 17 33.13 -32.63 20.99
C ALA A 17 33.90 -31.67 20.11
N THR A 18 34.82 -31.05 20.72
CA THR A 18 36.01 -30.34 20.25
C THR A 18 36.91 -31.22 19.35
N SER A 19 37.50 -30.64 18.32
CA SER A 19 38.83 -31.05 17.88
C SER A 19 39.61 -29.86 17.34
N LEU A 20 40.71 -29.67 18.00
CA LEU A 20 41.76 -28.68 17.87
C LEU A 20 42.81 -29.13 16.82
N LEU A 21 43.39 -28.11 16.12
CA LEU A 21 44.83 -27.90 15.86
C LEU A 21 45.61 -28.82 14.90
N VAL A 22 46.35 -28.18 14.10
CA VAL A 22 47.81 -28.20 13.81
C VAL A 22 47.97 -27.90 12.31
N GLY A 23 48.73 -26.94 11.78
CA GLY A 23 49.84 -26.14 12.25
C GLY A 23 50.84 -25.94 11.13
N CYS A 24 51.49 -24.80 11.10
CA CYS A 24 52.81 -24.46 10.60
C CYS A 24 53.13 -24.81 9.12
N GLY A 25 53.72 -23.97 8.33
CA GLY A 25 54.68 -22.89 8.47
C GLY A 25 55.54 -22.87 7.19
N GLY A 26 56.10 -21.73 6.86
CA GLY A 26 57.21 -21.65 5.93
C GLY A 26 57.19 -20.52 4.91
N ALA A 27 57.66 -19.37 5.30
CA ALA A 27 58.47 -18.50 4.43
C ALA A 27 59.94 -18.86 4.73
N PRO A 28 60.96 -18.45 3.99
CA PRO A 28 61.08 -17.25 3.16
C PRO A 28 61.93 -17.45 1.86
N ALA A 29 62.09 -16.43 1.07
CA ALA A 29 63.39 -15.82 0.75
C ALA A 29 63.34 -15.00 -0.54
N SER A 30 63.81 -13.79 -0.36
CA SER A 30 64.18 -12.78 -1.32
C SER A 30 65.26 -13.21 -2.28
N SER A 31 65.27 -12.66 -3.51
CA SER A 31 66.50 -12.17 -4.12
C SER A 31 66.20 -11.06 -5.14
N SER A 32 66.80 -9.93 -4.85
CA SER A 32 67.05 -8.78 -5.72
C SER A 32 67.90 -9.15 -6.88
N VAL A 33 67.75 -8.48 -8.00
CA VAL A 33 68.83 -7.84 -8.75
C VAL A 33 68.28 -6.88 -9.81
N THR A 34 68.77 -5.68 -9.73
CA THR A 34 68.90 -4.48 -10.55
C THR A 34 69.18 -4.68 -12.02
N THR A 35 68.76 -3.78 -12.87
CA THR A 35 69.32 -2.61 -13.54
C THR A 35 68.84 -2.45 -14.99
N ASP A 36 68.39 -1.22 -15.25
CA ASP A 36 68.59 -0.33 -16.42
C ASP A 36 68.27 -0.83 -17.84
N ASP A 37 67.51 -0.16 -18.61
CA ASP A 37 67.67 1.10 -19.29
C ASP A 37 66.51 1.42 -20.26
N THR A 38 66.14 2.67 -20.23
CA THR A 38 65.53 3.55 -21.26
C THR A 38 64.99 2.96 -22.58
N ASP A 39 63.74 3.25 -22.95
CA ASP A 39 63.34 4.32 -23.86
C ASP A 39 61.85 4.31 -24.27
N ALA A 40 61.32 5.54 -24.36
CA ALA A 40 60.29 6.04 -25.26
C ALA A 40 58.82 5.62 -25.10
N VAL A 41 58.10 6.50 -24.40
CA VAL A 41 56.82 7.15 -24.77
C VAL A 41 56.00 6.49 -25.87
N SER A 42 54.89 5.91 -25.42
CA SER A 42 53.61 5.95 -26.15
C SER A 42 52.48 6.00 -25.14
N THR A 43 51.93 7.19 -24.96
CA THR A 43 50.68 7.42 -24.22
C THR A 43 49.51 6.80 -25.00
N ALA A 44 49.20 5.59 -24.65
CA ALA A 44 47.87 5.05 -24.87
C ALA A 44 47.20 5.03 -23.51
N SER A 45 46.28 5.98 -23.28
CA SER A 45 45.31 5.91 -22.21
C SER A 45 44.49 4.62 -22.39
N SER A 46 44.92 3.56 -21.74
CA SER A 46 44.02 2.47 -21.41
C SER A 46 43.24 2.93 -20.20
N THR A 47 42.05 3.45 -20.43
CA THR A 47 40.97 3.37 -19.43
C THR A 47 40.80 1.89 -19.14
N ALA A 48 41.46 1.43 -18.08
CA ALA A 48 41.09 0.18 -17.46
C ALA A 48 39.60 0.36 -17.08
N GLN A 49 38.71 -0.31 -17.79
CA GLN A 49 37.40 -0.66 -17.26
C GLN A 49 37.73 -1.46 -16.01
N GLN A 50 37.59 -0.81 -14.84
CA GLN A 50 37.38 -1.51 -13.61
C GLN A 50 36.07 -2.32 -13.88
N GLU A 51 36.18 -3.64 -13.94
CA GLU A 51 35.04 -4.51 -13.81
C GLU A 51 34.44 -4.14 -12.46
N ASN A 52 33.43 -3.27 -12.45
CA ASN A 52 32.66 -2.94 -11.28
C ASN A 52 31.85 -4.21 -10.94
N THR A 53 32.39 -5.01 -10.03
CA THR A 53 31.59 -6.10 -9.44
C THR A 53 30.38 -5.45 -8.78
N PRO A 54 29.17 -5.85 -9.14
CA PRO A 54 27.96 -5.31 -8.55
C PRO A 54 27.98 -5.43 -7.02
N VAL A 55 27.38 -4.46 -6.34
CA VAL A 55 27.24 -4.46 -4.88
C VAL A 55 26.03 -5.28 -4.49
N ASP A 56 26.22 -6.31 -3.67
CA ASP A 56 25.13 -7.12 -3.13
C ASP A 56 24.30 -6.31 -2.14
N ILE A 57 23.02 -6.11 -2.45
CA ILE A 57 22.03 -5.45 -1.61
C ILE A 57 20.92 -6.43 -1.26
N SER A 58 20.84 -6.80 0.02
CA SER A 58 19.76 -7.66 0.51
C SER A 58 18.46 -6.86 0.66
N ILE A 59 17.35 -7.45 0.19
CA ILE A 59 16.05 -6.79 0.14
C ILE A 59 14.94 -7.66 0.70
N ALA A 60 14.06 -7.09 1.52
CA ALA A 60 12.82 -7.70 1.98
C ALA A 60 11.61 -6.84 1.59
N ILE A 61 10.89 -7.33 0.61
CA ILE A 61 9.54 -6.90 0.24
C ILE A 61 8.78 -8.15 -0.20
N TRP A 62 7.48 -8.21 0.08
CA TRP A 62 6.65 -9.38 -0.25
C TRP A 62 6.74 -9.74 -1.72
N GLY A 63 7.02 -11.01 -2.00
CA GLY A 63 7.13 -11.56 -3.35
C GLY A 63 8.44 -11.27 -4.09
N ALA A 64 9.39 -10.54 -3.51
CA ALA A 64 10.67 -10.26 -4.16
C ALA A 64 11.45 -11.54 -4.49
N ASP A 65 11.36 -12.57 -3.68
CA ASP A 65 12.02 -13.84 -3.91
C ASP A 65 11.51 -14.55 -5.18
N GLU A 66 10.24 -14.38 -5.53
CA GLU A 66 9.68 -14.89 -6.78
C GLU A 66 10.18 -14.08 -8.00
N GLY A 67 10.04 -12.74 -7.94
CA GLY A 67 10.46 -11.84 -9.04
C GLY A 67 11.97 -11.86 -9.32
N LEU A 68 12.79 -12.13 -8.30
CA LEU A 68 14.25 -12.21 -8.40
C LEU A 68 14.78 -13.64 -8.55
N SER A 69 13.91 -14.63 -8.79
CA SER A 69 14.30 -16.05 -8.83
C SER A 69 15.12 -16.44 -10.07
N ASP A 70 15.03 -15.68 -11.17
CA ASP A 70 15.86 -15.90 -12.36
C ASP A 70 16.96 -14.84 -12.46
N PRO A 71 18.23 -15.18 -12.14
CA PRO A 71 19.33 -14.23 -12.21
C PRO A 71 19.69 -13.83 -13.67
N ASN A 72 19.07 -14.46 -14.66
CA ASN A 72 19.26 -14.14 -16.07
C ASN A 72 18.12 -13.32 -16.67
N ASP A 73 17.13 -12.96 -15.86
CA ASP A 73 16.04 -12.11 -16.32
C ASP A 73 16.57 -10.79 -16.90
N PRO A 74 16.22 -10.43 -18.15
CA PRO A 74 16.76 -9.23 -18.81
C PRO A 74 16.43 -7.92 -18.08
N ILE A 75 15.27 -7.82 -17.42
CA ILE A 75 14.90 -6.62 -16.65
C ILE A 75 15.82 -6.50 -15.43
N LEU A 76 16.01 -7.61 -14.70
CA LEU A 76 16.91 -7.64 -13.55
C LEU A 76 18.35 -7.28 -13.93
N LYS A 77 18.85 -7.82 -15.06
CA LYS A 77 20.17 -7.45 -15.58
C LYS A 77 20.26 -5.99 -15.98
N GLY A 78 19.21 -5.43 -16.59
CA GLY A 78 19.16 -4.02 -16.91
C GLY A 78 19.26 -3.12 -15.67
N ILE A 79 18.60 -3.50 -14.58
CA ILE A 79 18.73 -2.81 -13.29
C ILE A 79 20.17 -2.92 -12.76
N GLU A 80 20.75 -4.12 -12.78
CA GLU A 80 22.13 -4.37 -12.32
C GLU A 80 23.16 -3.58 -13.14
N GLU A 81 23.03 -3.56 -14.47
CA GLU A 81 23.90 -2.82 -15.37
C GLU A 81 23.81 -1.30 -15.17
N ALA A 82 22.58 -0.77 -14.98
CA ALA A 82 22.36 0.66 -14.80
C ALA A 82 22.84 1.15 -13.42
N THR A 83 22.72 0.34 -12.38
CA THR A 83 22.90 0.78 -10.98
C THR A 83 24.17 0.24 -10.32
N GLY A 84 24.73 -0.86 -10.84
CA GLY A 84 25.78 -1.62 -10.17
C GLY A 84 25.30 -2.32 -8.91
N VAL A 85 23.99 -2.66 -8.81
CA VAL A 85 23.37 -3.31 -7.66
C VAL A 85 22.92 -4.71 -8.02
N HIS A 86 23.42 -5.71 -7.30
CA HIS A 86 22.90 -7.05 -7.32
C HIS A 86 21.93 -7.26 -6.16
N LEU A 87 20.65 -7.57 -6.47
CA LEU A 87 19.59 -7.70 -5.49
C LEU A 87 19.51 -9.12 -4.93
N VAL A 88 19.58 -9.26 -3.60
CA VAL A 88 19.53 -10.53 -2.88
C VAL A 88 18.23 -10.60 -2.05
N PRO A 89 17.21 -11.34 -2.50
CA PRO A 89 15.92 -11.33 -1.82
C PRO A 89 15.95 -12.05 -0.48
N GLN A 90 15.20 -11.51 0.49
CA GLN A 90 14.84 -12.17 1.73
C GLN A 90 13.36 -12.51 1.68
N ASN A 91 13.03 -13.76 1.91
CA ASN A 91 11.64 -14.22 1.78
C ASN A 91 10.74 -13.63 2.87
N VAL A 92 9.77 -12.83 2.44
CA VAL A 92 8.63 -12.36 3.23
C VAL A 92 7.37 -12.45 2.38
N THR A 93 6.26 -12.81 3.01
CA THR A 93 4.94 -12.79 2.40
C THR A 93 4.17 -11.56 2.87
N TRP A 94 3.09 -11.23 2.19
CA TRP A 94 2.18 -10.17 2.63
C TRP A 94 1.74 -10.36 4.09
N ASP A 95 1.37 -11.59 4.46
CA ASP A 95 0.80 -11.89 5.77
C ASP A 95 1.82 -11.89 6.92
N ASP A 96 3.11 -12.15 6.63
CA ASP A 96 4.13 -12.31 7.66
C ASP A 96 5.20 -11.20 7.68
N SER A 97 5.19 -10.30 6.71
CA SER A 97 6.25 -9.29 6.50
C SER A 97 6.47 -8.41 7.74
N GLU A 98 5.40 -7.83 8.30
CA GLU A 98 5.53 -6.96 9.49
C GLU A 98 6.14 -7.71 10.67
N GLN A 99 5.67 -8.93 10.95
CA GLN A 99 6.17 -9.73 12.07
C GLN A 99 7.64 -10.14 11.89
N LYS A 100 8.01 -10.56 10.67
CA LYS A 100 9.40 -10.93 10.35
C LYS A 100 10.34 -9.73 10.45
N ILE A 101 9.95 -8.58 9.90
CA ILE A 101 10.74 -7.35 9.94
C ILE A 101 10.94 -6.90 11.39
N GLN A 102 9.90 -6.89 12.23
CA GLN A 102 10.05 -6.56 13.65
C GLN A 102 10.97 -7.55 14.39
N LEU A 103 10.87 -8.84 14.10
CA LEU A 103 11.77 -9.85 14.66
C LEU A 103 13.23 -9.61 14.23
N TRP A 104 13.47 -9.35 12.96
CA TRP A 104 14.80 -9.03 12.43
C TRP A 104 15.35 -7.72 13.00
N ALA A 105 14.51 -6.70 13.16
CA ALA A 105 14.90 -5.45 13.83
C ALA A 105 15.38 -5.71 15.27
N THR A 106 14.62 -6.49 16.04
CA THR A 106 14.96 -6.85 17.43
C THR A 106 16.25 -7.66 17.53
N ASN A 107 16.49 -8.57 16.58
CA ASN A 107 17.67 -9.45 16.57
C ASN A 107 18.87 -8.84 15.83
N GLY A 108 18.72 -7.63 15.28
CA GLY A 108 19.74 -6.99 14.47
C GLY A 108 20.04 -7.79 13.19
N GLN A 109 19.03 -8.34 12.51
CA GLN A 109 19.15 -9.16 11.33
C GLN A 109 18.40 -8.57 10.12
N LEU A 110 18.08 -7.27 10.19
CA LEU A 110 17.44 -6.58 9.06
C LEU A 110 18.27 -6.72 7.79
N PRO A 111 17.64 -6.95 6.64
CA PRO A 111 18.29 -6.81 5.34
C PRO A 111 18.68 -5.36 5.07
N ASP A 112 19.48 -5.11 4.04
CA ASP A 112 19.95 -3.76 3.70
C ASP A 112 18.78 -2.82 3.40
N ILE A 113 17.79 -3.30 2.61
CA ILE A 113 16.53 -2.60 2.33
C ILE A 113 15.36 -3.48 2.81
N PHE A 114 14.39 -2.88 3.44
CA PHE A 114 13.12 -3.55 3.74
C PHE A 114 11.95 -2.57 3.57
N ALA A 115 10.81 -3.08 3.12
CA ALA A 115 9.65 -2.27 2.78
C ALA A 115 8.42 -2.66 3.62
N GLY A 116 7.61 -1.66 3.95
CA GLY A 116 6.35 -1.83 4.68
C GLY A 116 5.72 -0.49 5.06
N ASP A 117 4.51 -0.52 5.59
CA ASP A 117 3.79 0.67 6.07
C ASP A 117 4.09 0.89 7.56
N PHE A 118 5.27 1.46 7.87
CA PHE A 118 5.76 1.55 9.25
C PHE A 118 5.86 2.97 9.77
N VAL A 119 5.79 4.00 8.92
CA VAL A 119 5.96 5.39 9.34
C VAL A 119 4.89 5.84 10.34
N ALA A 120 3.69 5.31 10.24
CA ALA A 120 2.58 5.58 11.17
C ALA A 120 2.55 4.63 12.38
N LYS A 121 3.49 3.68 12.49
CA LYS A 121 3.54 2.72 13.59
C LYS A 121 4.37 3.27 14.75
N SER A 122 3.97 2.96 15.97
CA SER A 122 4.63 3.40 17.19
C SER A 122 6.12 3.02 17.30
N PHE A 123 6.56 1.97 16.60
CA PHE A 123 7.96 1.54 16.62
C PHE A 123 8.86 2.30 15.64
N TYR A 124 8.33 3.07 14.68
CA TYR A 124 9.17 3.83 13.73
C TYR A 124 10.09 4.82 14.44
N GLY A 125 9.54 5.65 15.33
CA GLY A 125 10.33 6.57 16.15
C GLY A 125 11.38 5.85 16.99
N ASN A 126 11.02 4.72 17.61
CA ASN A 126 11.94 3.90 18.41
C ASN A 126 13.10 3.33 17.56
N TRP A 127 12.84 2.94 16.31
CA TRP A 127 13.89 2.45 15.42
C TRP A 127 14.92 3.54 15.09
N ILE A 128 14.48 4.80 14.93
CA ILE A 128 15.38 5.93 14.73
C ILE A 128 16.21 6.18 15.99
N GLU A 129 15.58 6.30 17.16
CA GLU A 129 16.23 6.58 18.43
C GLU A 129 17.24 5.50 18.84
N GLN A 130 16.93 4.24 18.57
CA GLN A 130 17.79 3.09 18.88
C GLN A 130 18.84 2.81 17.80
N GLY A 131 18.84 3.57 16.69
CA GLY A 131 19.77 3.36 15.60
C GLY A 131 19.57 2.03 14.88
N VAL A 132 18.33 1.57 14.74
CA VAL A 132 17.97 0.36 14.00
C VAL A 132 17.96 0.62 12.50
N ILE A 133 17.47 1.80 12.10
CA ILE A 133 17.45 2.28 10.71
C ILE A 133 18.41 3.44 10.51
N ARG A 134 18.91 3.57 9.29
CA ARG A 134 19.87 4.59 8.88
C ARG A 134 19.19 5.67 8.04
N ALA A 135 19.55 6.93 8.31
CA ALA A 135 19.11 8.05 7.48
C ALA A 135 19.77 8.01 6.09
N LEU A 136 19.05 8.56 5.12
CA LEU A 136 19.62 8.93 3.82
C LEU A 136 20.74 9.96 3.99
N PRO A 137 21.66 10.08 3.01
CA PRO A 137 22.63 11.17 2.99
C PRO A 137 21.94 12.55 3.00
N ASP A 138 22.52 13.52 3.71
CA ASP A 138 22.01 14.89 3.74
C ASP A 138 22.12 15.57 2.35
N ASP A 139 23.08 15.17 1.53
CA ASP A 139 23.26 15.63 0.15
C ASP A 139 22.90 14.51 -0.84
N LEU A 140 21.78 14.67 -1.52
CA LEU A 140 21.30 13.79 -2.58
C LEU A 140 21.54 14.37 -3.99
N SER A 141 22.35 15.42 -4.15
CA SER A 141 22.56 16.10 -5.44
C SER A 141 23.14 15.19 -6.53
N ALA A 142 23.83 14.11 -6.15
CA ALA A 142 24.31 13.07 -7.06
C ALA A 142 23.22 12.12 -7.58
N TYR A 143 22.00 12.21 -7.01
CA TYR A 143 20.86 11.34 -7.27
C TYR A 143 19.62 12.20 -7.53
N PRO A 144 19.52 12.86 -8.70
CA PRO A 144 18.54 13.93 -8.94
C PRO A 144 17.09 13.46 -8.93
N ASN A 145 16.78 12.25 -9.39
CA ASN A 145 15.41 11.70 -9.37
C ASN A 145 15.00 11.35 -7.95
N LEU A 146 15.88 10.71 -7.19
CA LEU A 146 15.64 10.44 -5.77
C LEU A 146 15.52 11.75 -4.98
N ALA A 147 16.37 12.74 -5.23
CA ALA A 147 16.32 14.05 -4.57
C ALA A 147 14.99 14.77 -4.82
N GLU A 148 14.46 14.71 -6.05
CA GLU A 148 13.16 15.28 -6.39
C GLU A 148 12.03 14.54 -5.67
N HIS A 149 12.05 13.20 -5.73
CA HIS A 149 11.07 12.37 -5.06
C HIS A 149 11.02 12.59 -3.54
N MET A 150 12.18 12.76 -2.91
CA MET A 150 12.26 13.00 -1.46
C MET A 150 11.71 14.36 -1.01
N LYS A 151 11.29 15.25 -1.92
CA LYS A 151 10.54 16.48 -1.57
C LYS A 151 9.08 16.21 -1.22
N MET A 152 8.59 14.99 -1.43
CA MET A 152 7.22 14.59 -1.09
C MET A 152 6.90 14.95 0.36
N GLU A 153 5.71 15.50 0.60
CA GLU A 153 5.29 15.97 1.94
C GLU A 153 5.40 14.87 2.99
N ARG A 154 5.02 13.64 2.64
CA ARG A 154 5.15 12.46 3.52
C ARG A 154 6.59 12.24 3.99
N ALA A 155 7.57 12.29 3.08
CA ALA A 155 8.97 12.08 3.43
C ALA A 155 9.48 13.16 4.39
N GLN A 156 9.14 14.42 4.10
CA GLN A 156 9.57 15.57 4.90
C GLN A 156 8.92 15.57 6.30
N ALA A 157 7.63 15.24 6.38
CA ALA A 157 6.90 15.19 7.64
C ALA A 157 7.36 14.05 8.56
N ALA A 158 7.72 12.90 7.98
CA ALA A 158 8.25 11.74 8.71
C ALA A 158 9.73 11.88 9.12
N GLY A 159 10.42 12.94 8.66
CA GLY A 159 11.81 13.22 9.00
C GLY A 159 12.01 13.51 10.49
N ARG A 160 13.23 13.21 11.00
CA ARG A 160 13.64 13.47 12.38
C ARG A 160 14.97 14.21 12.40
N ASP A 161 15.05 15.25 13.19
CA ASP A 161 16.28 16.04 13.38
C ASP A 161 16.90 16.51 12.06
N GLY A 162 16.03 16.85 11.07
CA GLY A 162 16.42 17.29 9.75
C GLY A 162 16.91 16.18 8.83
N LYS A 163 16.76 14.91 9.22
CA LYS A 163 17.18 13.73 8.44
C LYS A 163 15.98 12.92 7.97
N LEU A 164 16.14 12.24 6.82
CA LEU A 164 15.12 11.41 6.20
C LEU A 164 15.49 9.93 6.39
N TYR A 165 14.58 9.14 6.94
CA TYR A 165 14.84 7.74 7.32
C TYR A 165 14.04 6.73 6.51
N MET A 166 13.25 7.19 5.55
CA MET A 166 12.46 6.32 4.68
C MET A 166 12.36 6.92 3.29
N ILE A 167 12.10 6.07 2.31
CA ILE A 167 11.83 6.44 0.92
C ILE A 167 10.39 6.04 0.64
N PRO A 168 9.47 7.01 0.42
CA PRO A 168 8.06 6.71 0.18
C PRO A 168 7.87 6.10 -1.21
N ARG A 169 6.92 5.20 -1.34
CA ARG A 169 6.50 4.63 -2.60
C ARG A 169 5.28 5.38 -3.11
N THR A 170 5.36 5.96 -4.32
CA THR A 170 4.22 6.66 -4.93
C THR A 170 3.06 5.69 -5.14
N THR A 171 1.87 6.07 -4.69
CA THR A 171 0.64 5.32 -4.93
C THR A 171 -0.12 5.92 -6.11
N TYR A 172 -0.26 7.24 -6.13
CA TYR A 172 -0.97 7.98 -7.17
C TYR A 172 -0.14 9.15 -7.65
N GLY A 173 -0.06 9.36 -8.96
CA GLY A 173 0.52 10.58 -9.54
C GLY A 173 -0.39 11.81 -9.37
N ASP A 174 -1.70 11.57 -9.24
CA ASP A 174 -2.72 12.54 -8.87
C ASP A 174 -3.62 11.89 -7.81
N ILE A 175 -3.76 12.50 -6.65
CA ILE A 175 -4.52 11.96 -5.51
C ILE A 175 -6.00 11.76 -5.82
N THR A 176 -6.55 12.44 -6.82
CA THR A 176 -7.95 12.25 -7.25
C THR A 176 -8.21 10.85 -7.77
N TYR A 177 -7.17 10.12 -8.22
CA TYR A 177 -7.28 8.70 -8.58
C TYR A 177 -7.59 7.78 -7.40
N SER A 178 -7.45 8.24 -6.17
CA SER A 178 -7.86 7.46 -4.98
C SER A 178 -9.35 7.17 -4.95
N VAL A 179 -10.17 7.91 -5.72
CA VAL A 179 -11.59 7.59 -5.94
C VAL A 179 -11.81 6.21 -6.54
N LEU A 180 -10.78 5.64 -7.17
CA LEU A 180 -10.82 4.30 -7.75
C LEU A 180 -10.70 3.20 -6.69
N ASP A 181 -10.30 3.53 -5.47
CA ASP A 181 -10.20 2.58 -4.36
C ASP A 181 -11.45 2.60 -3.46
N ARG A 182 -11.63 1.60 -2.62
CA ARG A 182 -12.75 1.47 -1.65
C ARG A 182 -14.13 1.59 -2.32
N ASN A 183 -14.33 0.90 -3.44
CA ASN A 183 -15.57 0.96 -4.21
C ASN A 183 -16.58 -0.10 -3.79
N VAL A 184 -17.85 0.20 -4.04
CA VAL A 184 -18.95 -0.77 -3.93
C VAL A 184 -19.35 -1.24 -5.32
N VAL A 185 -19.26 -2.54 -5.57
CA VAL A 185 -19.86 -3.19 -6.74
C VAL A 185 -21.17 -3.86 -6.34
N TYR A 186 -22.20 -3.76 -7.17
CA TYR A 186 -23.51 -4.34 -6.89
C TYR A 186 -24.12 -5.04 -8.10
N ARG A 187 -24.97 -6.00 -7.85
CA ARG A 187 -25.66 -6.85 -8.82
C ARG A 187 -26.84 -6.11 -9.44
N TRP A 188 -26.57 -5.42 -10.54
CA TRP A 188 -27.59 -4.70 -11.29
C TRP A 188 -28.64 -5.63 -11.90
N ASP A 189 -28.24 -6.82 -12.36
CA ASP A 189 -29.15 -7.83 -12.88
C ASP A 189 -30.17 -8.29 -11.82
N LEU A 190 -29.76 -8.42 -10.57
CA LEU A 190 -30.66 -8.75 -9.46
C LEU A 190 -31.58 -7.57 -9.12
N ALA A 191 -31.06 -6.35 -9.17
CA ALA A 191 -31.87 -5.14 -8.99
C ALA A 191 -32.98 -5.06 -10.04
N GLN A 192 -32.66 -5.29 -11.33
CA GLN A 192 -33.65 -5.32 -12.40
C GLN A 192 -34.69 -6.42 -12.21
N LYS A 193 -34.29 -7.62 -11.82
CA LYS A 193 -35.21 -8.72 -11.48
C LYS A 193 -36.09 -8.38 -10.27
N ALA A 194 -35.62 -7.58 -9.32
CA ALA A 194 -36.40 -7.07 -8.20
C ALA A 194 -37.29 -5.87 -8.56
N GLY A 195 -37.34 -5.46 -9.84
CA GLY A 195 -38.19 -4.38 -10.35
C GLY A 195 -37.59 -2.99 -10.29
N ILE A 196 -36.30 -2.86 -9.97
CA ILE A 196 -35.58 -1.58 -9.99
C ILE A 196 -35.25 -1.24 -11.45
N THR A 197 -35.62 -0.03 -11.88
CA THR A 197 -35.46 0.42 -13.28
C THR A 197 -34.46 1.55 -13.45
N LYS A 198 -34.01 2.17 -12.35
CA LYS A 198 -33.06 3.28 -12.33
C LYS A 198 -31.95 2.96 -11.33
N GLU A 199 -30.72 3.22 -11.70
CA GLU A 199 -29.58 3.13 -10.78
C GLU A 199 -29.71 4.15 -9.64
N PRO A 200 -29.29 3.81 -8.40
CA PRO A 200 -29.37 4.70 -7.26
C PRO A 200 -28.49 5.95 -7.46
N GLU A 201 -28.96 7.09 -6.97
CA GLU A 201 -28.25 8.38 -6.99
C GLU A 201 -28.01 8.94 -5.59
N THR A 202 -28.53 8.27 -4.56
CA THR A 202 -28.33 8.62 -3.15
C THR A 202 -28.02 7.38 -2.33
N TYR A 203 -27.48 7.56 -1.14
CA TYR A 203 -27.26 6.47 -0.18
C TYR A 203 -28.57 5.76 0.20
N GLU A 204 -29.66 6.52 0.34
CA GLU A 204 -30.98 5.98 0.66
C GLU A 204 -31.51 5.09 -0.49
N GLU A 205 -31.46 5.59 -1.73
CA GLU A 205 -31.88 4.82 -2.91
C GLU A 205 -31.04 3.54 -3.07
N PHE A 206 -29.72 3.60 -2.74
CA PHE A 206 -28.87 2.41 -2.74
C PHE A 206 -29.31 1.39 -1.68
N CYS A 207 -29.56 1.83 -0.46
CA CYS A 207 -30.06 0.95 0.62
C CYS A 207 -31.41 0.33 0.26
N ASP A 208 -32.33 1.11 -0.31
CA ASP A 208 -33.64 0.63 -0.73
C ASP A 208 -33.54 -0.39 -1.87
N MET A 209 -32.63 -0.19 -2.82
CA MET A 209 -32.33 -1.17 -3.87
C MET A 209 -31.83 -2.49 -3.26
N ILE A 210 -30.88 -2.45 -2.34
CA ILE A 210 -30.34 -3.66 -1.70
C ILE A 210 -31.45 -4.39 -0.92
N LYS A 211 -32.27 -3.67 -0.17
CA LYS A 211 -33.45 -4.25 0.53
C LYS A 211 -34.44 -4.90 -0.44
N ALA A 212 -34.69 -4.27 -1.59
CA ALA A 212 -35.55 -4.81 -2.63
C ALA A 212 -35.00 -6.12 -3.23
N ILE A 213 -33.68 -6.18 -3.48
CA ILE A 213 -33.01 -7.41 -3.97
C ILE A 213 -33.16 -8.54 -2.95
N ILE A 214 -32.89 -8.25 -1.66
CA ILE A 214 -33.00 -9.25 -0.58
C ILE A 214 -34.44 -9.76 -0.46
N ALA A 215 -35.42 -8.85 -0.46
CA ALA A 215 -36.84 -9.21 -0.31
C ALA A 215 -37.35 -10.02 -1.52
N ALA A 216 -36.90 -9.71 -2.70
CA ALA A 216 -37.30 -10.43 -3.92
C ALA A 216 -36.64 -11.79 -4.03
N ASP A 217 -35.38 -11.93 -3.57
CA ASP A 217 -34.54 -13.12 -3.73
C ASP A 217 -34.75 -13.80 -5.09
N PRO A 218 -34.53 -13.07 -6.21
CA PRO A 218 -35.07 -13.45 -7.52
C PRO A 218 -34.55 -14.80 -8.02
N ASP A 219 -33.40 -15.22 -7.56
CA ASP A 219 -32.79 -16.49 -7.94
C ASP A 219 -32.92 -17.59 -6.84
N GLY A 220 -33.59 -17.29 -5.72
CA GLY A 220 -33.85 -18.23 -4.61
C GLY A 220 -32.59 -18.70 -3.89
N LYS A 221 -31.59 -17.82 -3.79
CA LYS A 221 -30.25 -18.14 -3.24
C LYS A 221 -30.06 -17.70 -1.79
N SER A 222 -31.09 -17.17 -1.15
CA SER A 222 -31.01 -16.53 0.17
C SER A 222 -30.02 -15.36 0.17
N ILE A 223 -30.24 -14.42 -0.74
CA ILE A 223 -29.32 -13.30 -0.99
C ILE A 223 -29.18 -12.46 0.27
N SER A 224 -27.93 -12.24 0.70
CA SER A 224 -27.55 -11.28 1.74
C SER A 224 -27.35 -9.88 1.15
N GLY A 225 -27.19 -8.89 2.00
CA GLY A 225 -26.85 -7.54 1.63
C GLY A 225 -25.42 -7.40 1.11
N MET A 226 -24.78 -6.32 1.50
CA MET A 226 -23.40 -6.01 1.14
C MET A 226 -22.43 -6.87 1.98
N THR A 227 -21.58 -7.61 1.31
CA THR A 227 -20.49 -8.38 1.91
C THR A 227 -19.14 -7.66 1.74
N GLN A 228 -18.15 -8.02 2.57
CA GLN A 228 -16.78 -7.49 2.45
C GLN A 228 -15.81 -8.24 3.38
N ALA A 229 -14.50 -8.00 3.22
CA ALA A 229 -13.47 -8.70 3.98
C ALA A 229 -13.01 -7.97 5.25
N LEU A 230 -13.04 -6.63 5.24
CA LEU A 230 -12.44 -5.79 6.28
C LEU A 230 -13.42 -4.67 6.70
N PRO A 231 -13.58 -4.42 8.00
CA PRO A 231 -14.47 -3.33 8.48
C PRO A 231 -14.12 -1.95 7.90
N GLU A 232 -12.84 -1.69 7.65
CA GLU A 232 -12.38 -0.42 7.05
C GLU A 232 -12.97 -0.15 5.65
N LEU A 233 -13.36 -1.21 4.92
CA LEU A 233 -14.00 -1.07 3.62
C LEU A 233 -15.42 -0.53 3.78
N ILE A 234 -16.13 -0.93 4.85
CA ILE A 234 -17.43 -0.32 5.20
C ILE A 234 -17.24 1.16 5.52
N GLY A 235 -16.20 1.50 6.30
CA GLY A 235 -15.85 2.88 6.61
C GLY A 235 -15.62 3.71 5.34
N GLY A 236 -14.96 3.14 4.32
CA GLY A 236 -14.77 3.77 3.02
C GLY A 236 -16.07 4.10 2.25
N PHE A 237 -17.21 3.51 2.63
CA PHE A 237 -18.53 3.84 2.09
C PHE A 237 -19.37 4.68 3.07
N VAL A 238 -19.29 4.37 4.37
CA VAL A 238 -20.11 5.02 5.42
C VAL A 238 -19.60 6.42 5.76
N TYR A 239 -18.31 6.60 6.02
CA TYR A 239 -17.75 7.88 6.45
C TYR A 239 -17.97 9.02 5.44
N PRO A 240 -17.82 8.79 4.11
CA PRO A 240 -18.12 9.82 3.12
C PRO A 240 -19.58 10.30 3.15
N SER A 241 -20.54 9.51 3.65
CA SER A 241 -21.94 9.94 3.78
C SER A 241 -22.14 11.09 4.79
N ALA A 242 -21.17 11.28 5.68
CA ALA A 242 -21.14 12.35 6.69
C ALA A 242 -19.93 13.30 6.50
N GLY A 243 -19.22 13.25 5.37
CA GLY A 243 -18.10 14.14 5.10
C GLY A 243 -16.80 13.78 5.82
N ILE A 244 -16.74 12.63 6.47
CA ILE A 244 -15.54 12.16 7.16
C ILE A 244 -14.57 11.54 6.16
N ILE A 245 -13.31 11.96 6.18
CA ILE A 245 -12.22 11.36 5.39
C ILE A 245 -11.40 10.47 6.30
N ASP A 246 -11.68 9.17 6.27
CA ASP A 246 -10.99 8.21 7.15
C ASP A 246 -9.46 8.33 7.07
N LYS A 247 -8.80 8.19 8.23
CA LYS A 247 -7.33 8.22 8.38
C LYS A 247 -6.65 9.54 7.96
N LYS A 248 -7.38 10.63 7.74
CA LYS A 248 -6.80 11.94 7.42
C LYS A 248 -6.86 12.90 8.61
N TRP A 249 -5.98 13.87 8.61
CA TRP A 249 -6.02 15.01 9.52
C TRP A 249 -6.61 16.23 8.79
N VAL A 250 -7.53 16.90 9.45
CA VAL A 250 -8.22 18.10 8.96
C VAL A 250 -8.08 19.24 9.95
N ALA A 251 -8.49 20.43 9.58
CA ALA A 251 -8.66 21.54 10.54
C ALA A 251 -10.10 21.52 11.05
N ASN A 252 -10.29 21.56 12.38
CA ASN A 252 -11.61 21.76 12.98
C ASN A 252 -12.03 23.25 12.92
N GLU A 253 -13.23 23.56 13.40
CA GLU A 253 -13.76 24.93 13.40
C GLU A 253 -12.88 25.96 14.16
N ASP A 254 -12.13 25.50 15.17
CA ASP A 254 -11.19 26.33 15.93
C ASP A 254 -9.83 26.52 15.21
N GLY A 255 -9.66 25.95 14.02
CA GLY A 255 -8.42 25.97 13.26
C GLY A 255 -7.32 25.08 13.85
N GLN A 256 -7.67 24.08 14.64
CA GLN A 256 -6.75 23.07 15.16
C GLN A 256 -6.72 21.86 14.24
N PHE A 257 -5.56 21.27 14.06
CA PHE A 257 -5.42 20.00 13.35
C PHE A 257 -5.90 18.85 14.24
N VAL A 258 -6.80 18.05 13.69
CA VAL A 258 -7.37 16.87 14.35
C VAL A 258 -7.53 15.74 13.34
N PRO A 259 -7.48 14.46 13.73
CA PRO A 259 -7.93 13.39 12.86
C PRO A 259 -9.38 13.65 12.44
N SER A 260 -9.71 13.47 11.16
CA SER A 260 -11.06 13.72 10.63
C SER A 260 -12.14 12.96 11.41
N TYR A 261 -11.81 11.81 11.95
CA TYR A 261 -12.66 10.99 12.82
C TYR A 261 -13.10 11.71 14.12
N PHE A 262 -12.32 12.66 14.61
CA PHE A 262 -12.61 13.44 15.82
C PHE A 262 -12.95 14.91 15.52
N ALA A 263 -13.09 15.27 14.23
CA ALA A 263 -13.27 16.66 13.85
C ALA A 263 -14.64 17.22 14.22
N ASP A 264 -15.68 16.43 14.03
CA ASP A 264 -17.05 16.79 14.37
C ASP A 264 -17.78 15.57 14.97
N ARG A 265 -18.36 15.77 16.15
CA ARG A 265 -19.12 14.73 16.86
C ARG A 265 -20.40 14.35 16.14
N ASP A 266 -21.11 15.33 15.61
CA ASP A 266 -22.44 15.10 15.04
C ASP A 266 -22.33 14.40 13.69
N ASP A 267 -21.31 14.73 12.88
CA ASP A 267 -20.97 13.99 11.66
C ASP A 267 -20.61 12.53 11.98
N LEU A 268 -19.86 12.30 13.07
CA LEU A 268 -19.53 10.95 13.50
C LEU A 268 -20.77 10.17 13.96
N VAL A 269 -21.68 10.80 14.69
CA VAL A 269 -22.97 10.20 15.08
C VAL A 269 -23.79 9.85 13.84
N ASP A 270 -23.88 10.75 12.86
CA ASP A 270 -24.61 10.51 11.61
C ASP A 270 -24.01 9.32 10.84
N ALA A 271 -22.69 9.25 10.69
CA ALA A 271 -22.02 8.12 10.04
C ALA A 271 -22.28 6.78 10.75
N MET A 272 -22.15 6.77 12.07
CA MET A 272 -22.36 5.56 12.89
C MET A 272 -23.83 5.13 12.92
N GLN A 273 -24.78 6.09 12.91
CA GLN A 273 -26.20 5.81 12.80
C GLN A 273 -26.51 5.19 11.43
N PHE A 274 -25.98 5.76 10.36
CA PHE A 274 -26.15 5.21 9.02
C PHE A 274 -25.63 3.76 8.93
N ALA A 275 -24.43 3.48 9.46
CA ALA A 275 -23.88 2.12 9.50
C ALA A 275 -24.80 1.15 10.26
N ARG A 276 -25.33 1.58 11.42
CA ARG A 276 -26.25 0.77 12.23
C ARG A 276 -27.57 0.50 11.49
N ASP A 277 -28.12 1.49 10.83
CA ASP A 277 -29.36 1.34 10.06
C ASP A 277 -29.14 0.37 8.90
N MET A 278 -28.06 0.50 8.14
CA MET A 278 -27.68 -0.46 7.10
C MET A 278 -27.55 -1.89 7.66
N TYR A 279 -26.90 -2.05 8.81
CA TYR A 279 -26.74 -3.36 9.44
C TYR A 279 -28.09 -3.91 9.95
N THR A 280 -28.88 -3.09 10.60
CA THR A 280 -30.20 -3.48 11.15
C THR A 280 -31.16 -3.90 10.04
N ASP A 281 -31.18 -3.15 8.95
CA ASP A 281 -32.02 -3.39 7.77
C ASP A 281 -31.52 -4.56 6.90
N GLY A 282 -30.33 -5.09 7.19
CA GLY A 282 -29.72 -6.18 6.43
C GLY A 282 -29.04 -5.74 5.13
N VAL A 283 -28.87 -4.43 4.92
CA VAL A 283 -28.08 -3.89 3.81
C VAL A 283 -26.62 -4.29 3.96
N ILE A 284 -26.09 -4.31 5.17
CA ILE A 284 -24.84 -4.98 5.53
C ILE A 284 -25.16 -6.38 6.07
N GLU A 285 -24.43 -7.40 5.60
CA GLU A 285 -24.66 -8.77 6.04
C GLU A 285 -24.38 -8.97 7.54
N LYS A 286 -25.14 -9.87 8.19
CA LYS A 286 -25.14 -10.01 9.66
C LYS A 286 -23.85 -10.62 10.22
N ASP A 287 -23.13 -11.40 9.46
CA ASP A 287 -21.87 -12.04 9.84
C ASP A 287 -20.62 -11.27 9.39
N ILE A 288 -20.80 -10.00 9.05
CA ILE A 288 -19.75 -9.11 8.50
C ILE A 288 -18.45 -9.09 9.34
N ALA A 289 -18.57 -9.16 10.68
CA ALA A 289 -17.42 -9.18 11.57
C ALA A 289 -16.54 -10.44 11.42
N LEU A 290 -17.04 -11.50 10.78
CA LEU A 290 -16.34 -12.76 10.53
C LEU A 290 -15.99 -12.94 9.05
N ALA A 291 -16.37 -11.99 8.21
CA ALA A 291 -16.15 -12.06 6.78
C ALA A 291 -14.65 -12.08 6.44
N LYS A 292 -14.30 -12.87 5.41
CA LYS A 292 -12.96 -12.95 4.85
C LYS A 292 -13.04 -12.66 3.36
N LEU A 293 -11.96 -12.14 2.79
CA LEU A 293 -11.92 -11.75 1.39
C LEU A 293 -12.43 -12.86 0.46
N GLU A 294 -11.86 -14.05 0.54
CA GLU A 294 -12.23 -15.17 -0.34
C GLU A 294 -13.69 -15.59 -0.15
N THR A 295 -14.16 -15.66 1.09
CA THR A 295 -15.57 -16.01 1.37
C THR A 295 -16.53 -14.94 0.84
N SER A 296 -16.21 -13.67 0.99
CA SER A 296 -17.01 -12.56 0.47
C SER A 296 -17.05 -12.56 -1.07
N LYS A 297 -15.91 -12.78 -1.70
CA LYS A 297 -15.78 -12.94 -3.15
C LYS A 297 -16.63 -14.13 -3.65
N GLU A 298 -16.50 -15.29 -3.01
CA GLU A 298 -17.29 -16.47 -3.38
C GLU A 298 -18.80 -16.20 -3.25
N LYS A 299 -19.27 -15.60 -2.14
CA LYS A 299 -20.68 -15.22 -1.97
C LYS A 299 -21.16 -14.33 -3.12
N TYR A 300 -20.37 -13.31 -3.47
CA TYR A 300 -20.71 -12.39 -4.55
C TYR A 300 -20.77 -13.10 -5.91
N LEU A 301 -19.75 -13.87 -6.26
CA LEU A 301 -19.67 -14.63 -7.52
C LEU A 301 -20.83 -15.65 -7.65
N GLN A 302 -21.23 -16.28 -6.56
CA GLN A 302 -22.34 -17.24 -6.55
C GLN A 302 -23.73 -16.57 -6.56
N GLY A 303 -23.80 -15.24 -6.49
CA GLY A 303 -25.04 -14.46 -6.42
C GLY A 303 -25.77 -14.60 -5.09
N GLN A 304 -25.04 -14.85 -4.01
CA GLN A 304 -25.52 -14.91 -2.63
C GLN A 304 -25.36 -13.57 -1.89
N SER A 305 -24.80 -12.56 -2.53
CA SER A 305 -24.69 -11.19 -2.02
C SER A 305 -25.15 -10.21 -3.08
N ALA A 306 -25.91 -9.19 -2.65
CA ALA A 306 -26.42 -8.13 -3.52
C ALA A 306 -25.33 -7.12 -3.91
N ALA A 307 -24.36 -6.90 -3.04
CA ALA A 307 -23.25 -5.99 -3.25
C ALA A 307 -22.01 -6.48 -2.53
N MET A 308 -20.86 -5.92 -2.90
CA MET A 308 -19.57 -6.16 -2.25
C MET A 308 -18.76 -4.86 -2.22
N VAL A 309 -18.15 -4.55 -1.09
CA VAL A 309 -17.09 -3.53 -1.04
C VAL A 309 -15.78 -4.19 -1.38
N PHE A 310 -14.99 -3.56 -2.23
CA PHE A 310 -13.65 -4.03 -2.54
C PHE A 310 -12.63 -2.89 -2.46
N ALA A 311 -11.46 -3.21 -1.98
CA ALA A 311 -10.29 -2.37 -2.08
C ALA A 311 -9.47 -2.80 -3.30
N TRP A 312 -8.57 -1.96 -3.74
CA TRP A 312 -7.55 -2.14 -4.74
C TRP A 312 -7.84 -1.49 -6.09
N SER A 313 -7.16 -0.38 -6.31
CA SER A 313 -6.88 0.19 -7.63
C SER A 313 -8.06 0.21 -8.60
N GLY A 314 -9.25 0.35 -8.05
CA GLY A 314 -10.46 0.61 -8.82
C GLY A 314 -10.93 -0.53 -9.72
N PRO A 315 -11.65 -0.15 -10.80
CA PRO A 315 -12.20 -1.11 -11.77
C PRO A 315 -11.18 -2.07 -12.38
N ALA A 316 -9.92 -1.69 -12.43
CA ALA A 316 -8.85 -2.54 -12.91
C ALA A 316 -8.55 -3.72 -11.96
N GLY A 317 -8.42 -3.43 -10.67
CA GLY A 317 -8.34 -4.47 -9.66
C GLY A 317 -9.61 -5.34 -9.65
N LEU A 318 -10.75 -4.72 -9.92
CA LEU A 318 -12.04 -5.41 -10.03
C LEU A 318 -12.04 -6.43 -11.18
N GLU A 319 -11.48 -6.09 -12.36
CA GLU A 319 -11.32 -7.05 -13.45
C GLU A 319 -10.49 -8.25 -13.03
N ALA A 320 -9.31 -7.99 -12.46
CA ALA A 320 -8.36 -9.05 -12.10
C ALA A 320 -8.88 -9.97 -11.00
N GLN A 321 -9.68 -9.45 -10.08
CA GLN A 321 -10.08 -10.19 -8.88
C GLN A 321 -11.47 -10.80 -8.95
N ILE A 322 -12.42 -10.16 -9.63
CA ILE A 322 -13.82 -10.57 -9.67
C ILE A 322 -14.31 -10.70 -11.10
N GLY A 323 -13.96 -9.76 -11.98
CA GLY A 323 -14.51 -9.68 -13.33
C GLY A 323 -14.22 -10.91 -14.16
N LYS A 324 -12.96 -11.37 -14.19
CA LYS A 324 -12.54 -12.58 -14.93
C LYS A 324 -13.20 -13.85 -14.39
N ASP A 325 -13.28 -13.97 -13.05
CA ASP A 325 -13.93 -15.14 -12.44
C ASP A 325 -15.44 -15.14 -12.67
N TYR A 326 -16.07 -13.94 -12.66
CA TYR A 326 -17.48 -13.80 -12.97
C TYR A 326 -17.76 -14.19 -14.43
N ASP A 327 -16.95 -13.69 -15.36
CA ASP A 327 -17.07 -14.01 -16.79
C ASP A 327 -16.82 -15.50 -17.05
N ALA A 328 -15.92 -16.13 -16.33
CA ALA A 328 -15.71 -17.58 -16.42
C ALA A 328 -16.95 -18.38 -15.97
N LEU A 329 -17.74 -17.88 -15.02
CA LEU A 329 -18.96 -18.51 -14.53
C LEU A 329 -20.20 -18.24 -15.41
N TYR A 330 -20.33 -17.02 -15.94
CA TYR A 330 -21.55 -16.53 -16.56
C TYR A 330 -21.41 -16.16 -18.05
N GLY A 331 -20.20 -16.29 -18.60
CA GLY A 331 -19.85 -16.00 -19.98
C GLY A 331 -19.13 -14.66 -20.15
N GLU A 332 -18.33 -14.55 -21.19
CA GLU A 332 -17.53 -13.37 -21.51
C GLU A 332 -18.38 -12.07 -21.53
N GLY A 333 -17.91 -11.02 -20.89
CA GLY A 333 -18.56 -9.71 -20.79
C GLY A 333 -19.78 -9.69 -19.85
N SER A 334 -20.09 -10.79 -19.17
CA SER A 334 -21.23 -10.84 -18.26
C SER A 334 -21.05 -9.95 -17.04
N PHE A 335 -19.81 -9.80 -16.54
CA PHE A 335 -19.56 -8.94 -15.41
C PHE A 335 -20.01 -7.50 -15.66
N LEU A 336 -19.56 -6.90 -16.75
CA LEU A 336 -19.91 -5.51 -17.09
C LEU A 336 -21.38 -5.32 -17.44
N ARG A 337 -22.04 -6.38 -17.95
CA ARG A 337 -23.49 -6.36 -18.22
C ARG A 337 -24.30 -6.39 -16.93
N ASP A 338 -23.95 -7.26 -16.01
CA ASP A 338 -24.77 -7.63 -14.86
C ASP A 338 -24.47 -6.83 -13.59
N ASN A 339 -23.32 -6.13 -13.53
CA ASN A 339 -22.89 -5.42 -12.35
C ASN A 339 -22.71 -3.92 -12.62
N ARG A 340 -22.70 -3.14 -11.55
CA ARG A 340 -22.39 -1.69 -11.57
C ARG A 340 -21.51 -1.34 -10.38
N ILE A 341 -20.74 -0.27 -10.54
CA ILE A 341 -20.03 0.38 -9.44
C ILE A 341 -20.90 1.50 -8.90
N ALA A 342 -21.04 1.59 -7.59
CA ALA A 342 -21.80 2.65 -6.95
C ALA A 342 -21.23 4.03 -7.33
N LYS A 343 -22.12 4.96 -7.65
CA LYS A 343 -21.78 6.36 -7.94
C LYS A 343 -21.28 7.06 -6.68
N LEU A 344 -20.75 8.27 -6.85
CA LEU A 344 -20.55 9.18 -5.74
C LEU A 344 -21.91 9.74 -5.33
N TYR A 345 -22.34 9.38 -4.13
CA TYR A 345 -23.62 9.84 -3.59
C TYR A 345 -23.45 11.13 -2.79
N PRO A 346 -24.45 12.03 -2.79
CA PRO A 346 -24.38 13.24 -1.98
C PRO A 346 -24.48 12.88 -0.50
N ALA A 347 -23.60 13.47 0.31
CA ALA A 347 -23.70 13.49 1.76
C ALA A 347 -24.84 14.43 2.22
N LYS A 348 -25.08 14.51 3.53
CA LYS A 348 -26.11 15.37 4.13
C LYS A 348 -25.99 16.85 3.76
N ASP A 349 -24.77 17.34 3.58
CA ASP A 349 -24.46 18.69 3.15
C ASP A 349 -24.57 18.92 1.62
N GLY A 350 -24.89 17.86 0.86
CA GLY A 350 -25.00 17.87 -0.61
C GLY A 350 -23.69 17.65 -1.34
N ASN A 351 -22.57 17.59 -0.66
CA ASN A 351 -21.26 17.30 -1.25
C ASN A 351 -21.11 15.80 -1.52
N LYS A 352 -20.28 15.44 -2.49
CA LYS A 352 -19.99 14.06 -2.86
C LYS A 352 -18.57 13.68 -2.46
N TYR A 353 -18.44 13.24 -1.24
CA TYR A 353 -17.16 12.79 -0.71
C TYR A 353 -16.80 11.40 -1.21
N TYR A 354 -15.53 11.08 -1.24
CA TYR A 354 -15.03 9.76 -1.58
C TYR A 354 -13.81 9.42 -0.72
N PHE A 355 -13.44 8.16 -0.71
CA PHE A 355 -12.22 7.72 -0.02
C PHE A 355 -11.00 8.41 -0.61
N VAL A 356 -10.15 8.94 0.24
CA VAL A 356 -8.90 9.61 -0.13
C VAL A 356 -7.75 8.90 0.54
N ASP A 357 -6.91 8.27 -0.25
CA ASP A 357 -5.70 7.64 0.23
C ASP A 357 -4.56 8.67 0.41
N THR A 358 -3.35 8.21 0.64
CA THR A 358 -2.14 9.03 0.66
C THR A 358 -1.47 8.99 -0.71
N GLU A 359 -0.74 10.06 -1.08
CA GLU A 359 0.07 10.10 -2.31
C GLU A 359 1.07 8.95 -2.38
N ALA A 360 1.50 8.46 -1.22
CA ALA A 360 2.41 7.34 -1.09
C ALA A 360 1.87 6.32 -0.07
N TRP A 361 1.96 5.05 -0.41
CA TRP A 361 1.64 3.96 0.50
C TRP A 361 2.79 2.98 0.57
N SER A 362 3.16 2.67 1.81
CA SER A 362 4.36 1.98 2.26
C SER A 362 5.67 2.71 1.91
N GLU A 363 6.70 2.33 2.55
CA GLU A 363 8.02 2.95 2.45
C GLU A 363 9.10 1.89 2.39
N SER A 364 10.24 2.29 1.85
CA SER A 364 11.49 1.55 1.98
C SER A 364 12.34 2.16 3.06
N TYR A 365 12.94 1.31 3.89
CA TYR A 365 13.82 1.66 5.01
C TYR A 365 15.18 1.03 4.81
N ILE A 366 16.21 1.66 5.37
CA ILE A 366 17.60 1.22 5.23
C ILE A 366 18.12 0.80 6.61
N SER A 367 18.64 -0.41 6.70
CA SER A 367 19.25 -0.94 7.93
C SER A 367 20.45 -0.10 8.35
N SER A 368 20.62 0.12 9.65
CA SER A 368 21.81 0.81 10.19
C SER A 368 23.13 0.05 9.96
N LYS A 369 23.08 -1.20 9.51
CA LYS A 369 24.26 -1.99 9.14
C LYS A 369 24.82 -1.68 7.77
N VAL A 370 24.07 -0.97 6.94
CA VAL A 370 24.49 -0.52 5.62
C VAL A 370 25.64 0.46 5.78
N ASP A 371 26.77 0.19 5.14
CA ASP A 371 27.92 1.10 5.09
C ASP A 371 27.73 2.19 3.99
N ASP A 372 28.72 3.04 3.80
CA ASP A 372 28.60 4.15 2.86
C ASP A 372 28.63 3.68 1.39
N GLU A 373 29.32 2.58 1.08
CA GLU A 373 29.37 1.99 -0.26
C GLU A 373 27.99 1.43 -0.64
N LYS A 374 27.39 0.63 0.23
CA LYS A 374 26.05 0.12 0.06
C LYS A 374 25.00 1.24 0.04
N MET A 375 25.15 2.27 0.88
CA MET A 375 24.24 3.42 0.87
C MET A 375 24.28 4.13 -0.49
N ALA A 376 25.46 4.36 -1.04
CA ALA A 376 25.59 4.95 -2.37
C ALA A 376 24.97 4.06 -3.47
N ALA A 377 25.11 2.73 -3.35
CA ALA A 377 24.48 1.78 -4.26
C ALA A 377 22.94 1.82 -4.15
N ILE A 378 22.41 1.86 -2.93
CA ILE A 378 20.95 2.00 -2.68
C ILE A 378 20.43 3.31 -3.25
N CYS A 379 21.12 4.43 -3.05
CA CYS A 379 20.71 5.71 -3.64
C CYS A 379 20.69 5.66 -5.16
N ARG A 380 21.69 5.01 -5.82
CA ARG A 380 21.67 4.81 -7.28
C ARG A 380 20.51 3.95 -7.75
N LEU A 381 20.20 2.88 -7.00
CA LEU A 381 19.04 2.02 -7.30
C LEU A 381 17.75 2.82 -7.30
N PHE A 382 17.46 3.56 -6.23
CA PHE A 382 16.24 4.36 -6.16
C PHE A 382 16.23 5.51 -7.16
N ASP A 383 17.36 6.18 -7.38
CA ASP A 383 17.47 7.22 -8.42
C ASP A 383 17.11 6.68 -9.81
N PHE A 384 17.60 5.49 -10.14
CA PHE A 384 17.24 4.80 -11.38
C PHE A 384 15.77 4.41 -11.43
N LEU A 385 15.23 3.81 -10.36
CA LEU A 385 13.83 3.40 -10.32
C LEU A 385 12.84 4.58 -10.44
N TYR A 386 13.26 5.80 -10.02
CA TYR A 386 12.46 7.02 -10.21
C TYR A 386 12.73 7.72 -11.54
N SER A 387 13.70 7.29 -12.33
CA SER A 387 13.94 7.84 -13.66
C SER A 387 12.95 7.30 -14.69
N ASP A 388 12.74 8.05 -15.78
CA ASP A 388 11.93 7.56 -16.91
C ASP A 388 12.45 6.25 -17.49
N GLU A 389 13.78 6.08 -17.56
CA GLU A 389 14.43 4.86 -18.06
C GLU A 389 14.13 3.67 -17.14
N GLY A 390 14.33 3.83 -15.84
CA GLY A 390 14.08 2.78 -14.85
C GLY A 390 12.61 2.38 -14.81
N GLN A 391 11.70 3.35 -14.84
CA GLN A 391 10.26 3.08 -14.87
C GLN A 391 9.85 2.34 -16.15
N ARG A 392 10.34 2.76 -17.32
CA ARG A 392 10.07 2.04 -18.57
C ARG A 392 10.60 0.61 -18.52
N LEU A 393 11.81 0.41 -18.04
CA LEU A 393 12.37 -0.93 -17.90
C LEU A 393 11.49 -1.82 -17.02
N VAL A 394 11.13 -1.36 -15.81
CA VAL A 394 10.38 -2.19 -14.85
C VAL A 394 8.91 -2.38 -15.23
N TYR A 395 8.28 -1.42 -15.92
CA TYR A 395 6.85 -1.51 -16.25
C TYR A 395 6.58 -1.92 -17.70
N CYS A 396 7.44 -1.56 -18.64
CA CYS A 396 7.21 -1.77 -20.07
C CYS A 396 8.09 -2.86 -20.69
N GLY A 397 9.15 -3.31 -19.99
CA GLY A 397 10.11 -4.27 -20.54
C GLY A 397 11.22 -3.60 -21.33
N ILE A 398 11.66 -4.21 -22.43
CA ILE A 398 12.83 -3.80 -23.21
C ILE A 398 12.38 -2.99 -24.44
N GLU A 399 12.88 -1.76 -24.56
CA GLU A 399 12.63 -0.92 -25.75
C GLU A 399 13.13 -1.59 -27.02
N GLY A 400 12.33 -1.54 -28.08
CA GLY A 400 12.62 -2.21 -29.34
C GLY A 400 12.25 -3.70 -29.37
N GLU A 401 12.10 -4.37 -28.21
CA GLU A 401 11.62 -5.74 -28.11
C GLU A 401 10.14 -5.80 -27.72
N ASP A 402 9.77 -5.14 -26.63
CA ASP A 402 8.44 -5.19 -26.03
C ASP A 402 7.59 -3.99 -26.37
N TYR A 403 8.23 -2.84 -26.50
CA TYR A 403 7.58 -1.58 -26.84
C TYR A 403 8.45 -0.72 -27.75
N ASP A 404 7.85 0.28 -28.35
CA ASP A 404 8.52 1.37 -29.05
C ASP A 404 8.07 2.71 -28.45
N VAL A 405 8.90 3.75 -28.54
CA VAL A 405 8.51 5.11 -28.16
C VAL A 405 8.09 5.87 -29.41
N VAL A 406 6.80 6.16 -29.53
CA VAL A 406 6.22 6.89 -30.69
C VAL A 406 5.69 8.25 -30.23
N ASN A 407 6.27 9.33 -30.73
CA ASN A 407 5.91 10.70 -30.33
C ASN A 407 6.00 10.94 -28.80
N GLY A 408 6.99 10.32 -28.15
CA GLY A 408 7.22 10.43 -26.70
C GLY A 408 6.35 9.52 -25.84
N LYS A 409 5.47 8.72 -26.42
CA LYS A 409 4.59 7.78 -25.72
C LYS A 409 5.06 6.34 -25.92
N VAL A 410 4.95 5.55 -24.87
CA VAL A 410 5.17 4.10 -24.93
C VAL A 410 4.02 3.45 -25.70
N VAL A 411 4.38 2.64 -26.69
CA VAL A 411 3.45 1.83 -27.46
C VAL A 411 3.89 0.38 -27.40
N MET A 412 3.14 -0.44 -26.67
CA MET A 412 3.41 -1.87 -26.58
C MET A 412 3.27 -2.56 -27.93
N LYS A 413 4.14 -3.53 -28.21
CA LYS A 413 4.03 -4.35 -29.43
C LYS A 413 2.91 -5.37 -29.30
N ASP A 414 2.27 -5.67 -30.41
CA ASP A 414 1.18 -6.63 -30.46
C ASP A 414 1.61 -8.01 -29.95
N GLY A 415 0.80 -8.60 -29.07
CA GLY A 415 1.00 -9.95 -28.55
C GLY A 415 2.09 -10.09 -27.49
N VAL A 416 2.64 -8.99 -26.97
CA VAL A 416 3.58 -9.01 -25.85
C VAL A 416 2.81 -9.21 -24.55
N ASP A 417 3.14 -10.29 -23.84
CA ASP A 417 2.76 -10.51 -22.44
C ASP A 417 4.03 -10.52 -21.59
N LEU A 418 4.23 -9.44 -20.83
CA LEU A 418 5.42 -9.27 -20.02
C LEU A 418 5.49 -10.27 -18.86
N LYS A 419 4.35 -10.73 -18.32
CA LYS A 419 4.31 -11.71 -17.23
C LYS A 419 4.68 -13.09 -17.70
N GLU A 420 4.35 -13.44 -18.93
CA GLU A 420 4.79 -14.71 -19.54
C GLU A 420 6.26 -14.65 -19.96
N LYS A 421 6.75 -13.46 -20.40
CA LYS A 421 8.10 -13.29 -20.93
C LYS A 421 9.16 -13.18 -19.84
N TYR A 422 8.88 -12.48 -18.73
CA TYR A 422 9.85 -12.16 -17.69
C TYR A 422 9.45 -12.71 -16.33
N THR A 423 10.39 -13.35 -15.64
CA THR A 423 10.22 -13.80 -14.25
C THR A 423 10.04 -12.61 -13.31
N PHE A 424 10.79 -11.53 -13.53
CA PHE A 424 10.67 -10.27 -12.80
C PHE A 424 9.23 -9.72 -12.80
N LYS A 425 8.51 -9.88 -13.91
CA LYS A 425 7.13 -9.37 -14.06
C LYS A 425 6.06 -10.25 -13.42
N LYS A 426 6.36 -11.49 -13.07
CA LYS A 426 5.42 -12.39 -12.37
C LYS A 426 5.05 -11.83 -11.01
N ASN A 427 6.03 -11.25 -10.33
CA ASN A 427 5.82 -10.52 -9.08
C ASN A 427 6.74 -9.29 -9.06
N ASN A 428 6.20 -8.13 -9.44
CA ASN A 428 6.97 -6.93 -9.75
C ASN A 428 7.29 -6.08 -8.50
N ASN A 429 7.35 -6.64 -7.31
CA ASN A 429 7.48 -5.86 -6.08
C ASN A 429 8.78 -5.04 -5.98
N VAL A 430 9.84 -5.38 -6.72
CA VAL A 430 11.04 -4.53 -6.80
C VAL A 430 10.77 -3.24 -7.59
N GLY A 431 10.05 -3.34 -8.73
CA GLY A 431 9.57 -2.16 -9.45
C GLY A 431 8.63 -1.32 -8.58
N ASP A 432 7.81 -2.00 -7.79
CA ASP A 432 6.88 -1.38 -6.86
C ASP A 432 7.58 -0.66 -5.66
N LEU A 433 8.89 -0.76 -5.49
CA LEU A 433 9.61 0.08 -4.50
C LEU A 433 9.49 1.58 -4.81
N ALA A 434 9.42 1.94 -6.08
CA ALA A 434 9.28 3.34 -6.49
C ALA A 434 7.81 3.75 -6.63
N MET A 435 7.01 2.91 -7.28
CA MET A 435 5.64 3.25 -7.66
C MET A 435 4.73 2.03 -7.59
N TRP A 436 3.54 2.20 -7.03
CA TRP A 436 2.54 1.15 -6.89
C TRP A 436 1.50 1.22 -8.01
N ASN A 437 1.36 0.13 -8.77
CA ASN A 437 0.31 -0.05 -9.77
C ASN A 437 0.11 1.14 -10.75
N PRO A 438 1.16 1.68 -11.39
CA PRO A 438 1.03 2.84 -12.28
C PRO A 438 0.07 2.59 -13.44
N GLU A 439 -0.06 1.35 -13.92
CA GLU A 439 -0.98 0.99 -14.99
C GLU A 439 -2.46 1.24 -14.67
N PHE A 440 -2.82 1.48 -13.42
CA PHE A 440 -4.21 1.69 -13.02
C PHE A 440 -4.64 3.16 -13.08
N TRP A 441 -3.67 4.08 -12.97
CA TRP A 441 -3.96 5.52 -12.94
C TRP A 441 -3.14 6.34 -13.95
N ASP A 442 -2.16 5.74 -14.61
CA ASP A 442 -1.36 6.41 -15.64
C ASP A 442 -1.58 5.73 -17.01
N SER A 443 -2.06 6.52 -17.98
CA SER A 443 -2.32 6.03 -19.35
C SER A 443 -1.06 5.80 -20.17
N ASP A 444 0.11 6.24 -19.70
CA ASP A 444 1.37 6.11 -20.42
C ASP A 444 2.06 4.76 -20.16
N TYR A 445 1.58 4.00 -19.17
CA TYR A 445 2.08 2.66 -18.88
C TYR A 445 1.24 1.56 -19.52
N PRO A 446 1.86 0.44 -19.93
CA PRO A 446 1.14 -0.70 -20.48
C PRO A 446 0.24 -1.31 -19.43
N SER A 447 -1.03 -1.39 -19.75
CA SER A 447 -2.04 -1.94 -18.86
C SER A 447 -2.43 -3.34 -19.31
N THR A 448 -2.43 -4.28 -18.39
CA THR A 448 -3.02 -5.62 -18.57
C THR A 448 -4.55 -5.61 -18.43
N ILE A 449 -5.11 -4.42 -18.24
CA ILE A 449 -6.53 -4.17 -18.04
C ILE A 449 -7.21 -4.04 -19.39
N SER A 450 -8.37 -4.67 -19.53
CA SER A 450 -9.14 -4.55 -20.77
C SER A 450 -9.61 -3.12 -21.03
N PRO A 451 -9.82 -2.73 -22.29
CA PRO A 451 -10.25 -1.37 -22.65
C PRO A 451 -11.52 -0.92 -21.95
N GLU A 452 -12.46 -1.83 -21.72
CA GLU A 452 -13.75 -1.58 -21.09
C GLU A 452 -13.58 -1.19 -19.61
N TYR A 453 -12.68 -1.84 -18.90
CA TYR A 453 -12.38 -1.52 -17.50
C TYR A 453 -11.53 -0.25 -17.37
N ARG A 454 -10.66 0.04 -18.32
CA ARG A 454 -9.97 1.33 -18.40
C ARG A 454 -10.95 2.49 -18.61
N GLU A 455 -11.94 2.31 -19.47
CA GLU A 455 -13.00 3.29 -19.66
C GLU A 455 -13.80 3.53 -18.36
N LEU A 456 -14.10 2.47 -17.61
CA LEU A 456 -14.74 2.61 -16.29
C LEU A 456 -13.88 3.42 -15.31
N ASN A 457 -12.55 3.21 -15.31
CA ASN A 457 -11.63 4.01 -14.50
C ASN A 457 -11.70 5.48 -14.90
N ALA A 458 -11.59 5.78 -16.20
CA ALA A 458 -11.61 7.13 -16.71
C ALA A 458 -12.92 7.86 -16.37
N VAL A 459 -14.07 7.22 -16.60
CA VAL A 459 -15.39 7.78 -16.28
C VAL A 459 -15.54 8.08 -14.80
N ARG A 460 -15.08 7.17 -13.92
CA ARG A 460 -15.16 7.37 -12.47
C ARG A 460 -14.24 8.49 -12.00
N HIS A 461 -13.02 8.54 -12.51
CA HIS A 461 -12.07 9.60 -12.18
C HIS A 461 -12.60 10.97 -12.68
N GLU A 462 -13.08 11.05 -13.91
CA GLU A 462 -13.69 12.27 -14.47
C GLU A 462 -14.89 12.75 -13.63
N ASP A 463 -15.76 11.82 -13.18
CA ASP A 463 -16.89 12.16 -12.29
C ASP A 463 -16.39 12.72 -10.95
N ALA A 464 -15.35 12.14 -10.37
CA ALA A 464 -14.76 12.62 -9.12
C ALA A 464 -14.15 14.02 -9.28
N VAL A 465 -13.38 14.24 -10.34
CA VAL A 465 -12.78 15.57 -10.62
C VAL A 465 -13.87 16.63 -10.85
N LYS A 466 -14.95 16.27 -11.51
CA LYS A 466 -16.01 17.21 -11.86
C LYS A 466 -17.03 17.46 -10.75
N ASN A 467 -17.43 16.43 -10.05
CA ASN A 467 -18.57 16.43 -9.14
C ASN A 467 -18.22 16.02 -7.72
N GLY A 468 -17.03 15.43 -7.51
CA GLY A 468 -16.56 15.01 -6.20
C GLY A 468 -16.09 16.19 -5.37
N THR A 469 -16.10 16.00 -4.05
CA THR A 469 -15.57 16.95 -3.08
C THR A 469 -14.36 16.33 -2.40
N LEU A 470 -13.20 16.95 -2.58
CA LEU A 470 -11.98 16.62 -1.87
C LEU A 470 -11.78 17.63 -0.74
N PRO A 471 -12.09 17.28 0.51
CA PRO A 471 -11.88 18.18 1.64
C PRO A 471 -10.40 18.50 1.81
N THR A 472 -10.10 19.66 2.42
CA THR A 472 -8.73 20.00 2.77
C THR A 472 -8.23 19.10 3.89
N TYR A 473 -7.14 18.40 3.65
CA TYR A 473 -6.46 17.54 4.63
C TYR A 473 -4.98 17.89 4.69
N TYR A 474 -4.29 17.37 5.72
CA TYR A 474 -2.93 17.74 6.07
C TYR A 474 -2.07 16.51 6.33
N ASP A 475 -1.53 15.92 5.27
CA ASP A 475 -0.63 14.77 5.37
C ASP A 475 0.66 15.13 6.12
N GLY A 476 1.11 16.39 6.06
CA GLY A 476 2.20 16.89 6.87
C GLY A 476 1.96 16.74 8.38
N VAL A 477 0.70 16.79 8.84
CA VAL A 477 0.34 16.53 10.24
C VAL A 477 0.10 15.04 10.50
N LEU A 478 -0.47 14.32 9.55
CA LEU A 478 -0.69 12.87 9.65
C LEU A 478 0.62 12.14 9.96
N PHE A 479 1.70 12.48 9.26
CA PHE A 479 3.01 11.84 9.41
C PHE A 479 3.94 12.49 10.44
N LEU A 480 3.48 13.57 11.10
CA LEU A 480 4.20 14.10 12.24
C LEU A 480 4.37 13.03 13.31
N SER A 481 5.53 13.00 13.90
CA SER A 481 5.80 12.15 15.03
C SER A 481 6.16 12.96 16.27
N THR A 482 5.43 12.69 17.32
CA THR A 482 5.66 13.22 18.66
C THR A 482 5.38 12.11 19.69
N PRO A 483 5.97 12.14 20.88
CA PRO A 483 5.82 11.06 21.85
C PRO A 483 4.37 10.70 22.17
N LEU A 484 3.50 11.68 22.37
CA LEU A 484 2.09 11.41 22.67
C LEU A 484 1.32 10.92 21.45
N LYS A 485 1.56 11.53 20.28
CA LYS A 485 0.89 11.09 19.05
C LYS A 485 1.29 9.66 18.66
N ASP A 486 2.57 9.31 18.77
CA ASP A 486 3.07 7.96 18.46
C ASP A 486 2.55 6.91 19.46
N ALA A 487 2.28 7.31 20.71
CA ALA A 487 1.73 6.43 21.74
C ALA A 487 0.20 6.34 21.72
N PHE A 488 -0.49 7.29 21.07
CA PHE A 488 -1.95 7.34 21.05
C PHE A 488 -2.52 6.38 20.02
N VAL A 489 -3.29 5.40 20.51
CA VAL A 489 -3.92 4.39 19.65
C VAL A 489 -5.43 4.55 19.68
N TYR A 490 -6.02 4.69 18.51
CA TYR A 490 -7.47 4.59 18.27
C TYR A 490 -7.74 3.62 17.12
N ASN A 491 -8.90 3.00 17.11
CA ASN A 491 -9.25 1.96 16.14
C ASN A 491 -10.65 2.20 15.59
N THR A 492 -10.72 2.92 14.48
CA THR A 492 -11.99 3.27 13.82
C THR A 492 -12.78 2.03 13.38
N ASN A 493 -12.11 0.92 13.08
CA ASN A 493 -12.77 -0.32 12.68
C ASN A 493 -13.50 -1.01 13.84
N ASP A 494 -12.84 -1.10 15.00
CA ASP A 494 -13.44 -1.68 16.19
C ASP A 494 -14.60 -0.81 16.68
N ASP A 495 -14.44 0.51 16.66
CA ASP A 495 -15.47 1.47 17.02
C ASP A 495 -16.70 1.34 16.11
N LEU A 496 -16.46 1.28 14.79
CA LEU A 496 -17.53 1.08 13.80
C LEU A 496 -18.30 -0.22 14.06
N LEU A 497 -17.60 -1.33 14.23
CA LEU A 497 -18.22 -2.62 14.49
C LEU A 497 -19.01 -2.62 15.82
N GLN A 498 -18.40 -2.07 16.88
CA GLN A 498 -19.03 -2.02 18.19
C GLN A 498 -20.32 -1.18 18.19
N ILE A 499 -20.27 -0.01 17.53
CA ILE A 499 -21.43 0.89 17.46
C ILE A 499 -22.47 0.32 16.51
N MET A 500 -22.09 -0.14 15.33
CA MET A 500 -22.98 -0.72 14.33
C MET A 500 -23.77 -1.92 14.87
N MET A 501 -23.11 -2.80 15.63
CA MET A 501 -23.72 -4.01 16.19
C MET A 501 -24.31 -3.80 17.60
N GLY A 502 -24.12 -2.64 18.18
CA GLY A 502 -24.55 -2.33 19.55
C GLY A 502 -26.08 -2.13 19.67
N SER A 503 -26.58 -2.17 20.90
CA SER A 503 -28.00 -2.01 21.22
C SER A 503 -28.35 -0.70 21.91
N GLU A 504 -27.36 0.01 22.47
CA GLU A 504 -27.56 1.32 23.09
C GLU A 504 -27.76 2.41 22.01
N PRO A 505 -28.36 3.57 22.33
CA PRO A 505 -28.45 4.68 21.38
C PRO A 505 -27.08 5.06 20.82
N VAL A 506 -27.02 5.31 19.51
CA VAL A 506 -25.74 5.62 18.82
C VAL A 506 -25.07 6.83 19.43
N GLU A 507 -25.81 7.92 19.65
CA GLU A 507 -25.27 9.12 20.31
C GLU A 507 -24.56 8.78 21.62
N LYS A 508 -25.21 7.99 22.49
CA LYS A 508 -24.60 7.57 23.76
C LYS A 508 -23.33 6.76 23.56
N MET A 509 -23.33 5.84 22.60
CA MET A 509 -22.15 5.00 22.35
C MET A 509 -21.00 5.81 21.77
N VAL A 510 -21.29 6.79 20.90
CA VAL A 510 -20.28 7.73 20.39
C VAL A 510 -19.73 8.60 21.54
N ASP A 511 -20.60 9.13 22.40
CA ASP A 511 -20.17 9.92 23.56
C ASP A 511 -19.29 9.13 24.53
N ASP A 512 -19.69 7.88 24.85
CA ASP A 512 -18.90 6.99 25.70
C ASP A 512 -17.54 6.66 25.06
N MET A 513 -17.49 6.44 23.76
CA MET A 513 -16.29 6.18 23.00
C MET A 513 -15.35 7.41 23.00
N LEU A 514 -15.87 8.60 22.67
CA LEU A 514 -15.10 9.84 22.70
C LEU A 514 -14.55 10.13 24.10
N ALA A 515 -15.37 9.95 25.14
CA ALA A 515 -14.95 10.08 26.53
C ALA A 515 -13.81 9.07 26.89
N SER A 516 -13.86 7.85 26.31
CA SER A 516 -12.79 6.87 26.49
C SER A 516 -11.48 7.33 25.83
N TYR A 517 -11.52 7.92 24.65
CA TYR A 517 -10.34 8.48 23.99
C TYR A 517 -9.81 9.70 24.73
N GLU A 518 -10.69 10.55 25.26
CA GLU A 518 -10.30 11.68 26.10
C GLU A 518 -9.57 11.21 27.36
N ALA A 519 -10.07 10.17 28.01
CA ALA A 519 -9.43 9.55 29.17
C ALA A 519 -8.07 8.90 28.85
N LYS A 520 -7.81 8.56 27.58
CA LYS A 520 -6.51 8.05 27.07
C LYS A 520 -5.54 9.17 26.68
N GLY A 521 -5.94 10.45 26.77
CA GLY A 521 -5.10 11.61 26.48
C GLY A 521 -5.27 12.19 25.07
N LEU A 522 -6.47 12.13 24.49
CA LEU A 522 -6.74 12.71 23.17
C LEU A 522 -6.39 14.20 23.13
N SER A 523 -6.88 14.99 24.07
CA SER A 523 -6.60 16.43 24.13
C SER A 523 -5.11 16.75 24.26
N GLU A 524 -4.39 16.01 25.10
CA GLU A 524 -2.94 16.20 25.28
C GLU A 524 -2.17 15.85 24.01
N MET A 525 -2.54 14.76 23.34
CA MET A 525 -1.95 14.34 22.05
C MET A 525 -2.19 15.41 20.98
N LEU A 526 -3.43 15.92 20.87
CA LEU A 526 -3.77 16.98 19.91
C LEU A 526 -2.99 18.26 20.18
N ALA A 527 -2.85 18.67 21.45
CA ALA A 527 -2.09 19.85 21.82
C ALA A 527 -0.61 19.72 21.43
N GLU A 528 0.01 18.55 21.66
CA GLU A 528 1.40 18.30 21.30
C GLU A 528 1.58 18.29 19.76
N ALA A 529 0.71 17.60 19.02
CA ALA A 529 0.76 17.54 17.57
C ALA A 529 0.61 18.93 16.93
N ASN A 530 -0.35 19.73 17.41
CA ASN A 530 -0.56 21.09 16.93
C ASN A 530 0.63 22.03 17.25
N ALA A 531 1.23 21.91 18.44
CA ALA A 531 2.44 22.66 18.78
C ALA A 531 3.59 22.30 17.82
N LYS A 532 3.79 21.02 17.56
CA LYS A 532 4.83 20.56 16.62
C LYS A 532 4.55 21.00 15.18
N ALA A 533 3.30 20.96 14.73
CA ALA A 533 2.90 21.47 13.41
C ALA A 533 3.23 22.97 13.27
N ALA A 534 2.94 23.75 14.31
CA ALA A 534 3.25 25.19 14.34
C ALA A 534 4.76 25.44 14.29
N ASP A 535 5.57 24.67 15.03
CA ASP A 535 7.04 24.75 15.02
C ASP A 535 7.63 24.47 13.62
N LEU A 536 6.99 23.57 12.86
CA LEU A 536 7.37 23.25 11.48
C LEU A 536 6.75 24.21 10.45
N GLY A 537 5.98 25.19 10.88
CA GLY A 537 5.35 26.17 10.01
C GLY A 537 4.17 25.63 9.19
N ILE A 538 3.62 24.47 9.55
CA ILE A 538 2.41 23.93 8.92
C ILE A 538 1.24 24.81 9.35
N LYS A 539 0.49 25.33 8.38
CA LYS A 539 -0.64 26.25 8.60
C LYS A 539 -1.92 25.68 8.04
N VAL A 540 -3.03 26.02 8.67
CA VAL A 540 -4.36 25.80 8.10
C VAL A 540 -4.46 26.57 6.79
N LYS A 541 -4.86 25.89 5.71
CA LYS A 541 -5.02 26.43 4.36
C LYS A 541 -6.35 27.16 4.22
#